data_abdaabeea61b115a59bceeec7a848e03
#
_entry.id   abdaabeea61b115a59bceeec7a848e03
#
_cell.length_a   1.000
_cell.length_b   1.000
_cell.length_c   1.000
_cell.angle_alpha   90.00
_cell.angle_beta   90.00
_cell.angle_gamma   90.00
#
_symmetry.space_group_name_H-M   'P 1'
#
loop_
_entity.id
_entity.type
_entity.pdbx_description
1 polymer ?
#
loop_
_entity_poly.entity_id
_entity_poly.type
_entity_poly.pdbx_seq_one_letter_code
_entity_poly.pdbx_strand_id
1 'polypeptide(L)'
;MLRLIIVCILLNFSAFCQKEYSLASFSVRDSIVHYASGFIGVPYIWGGASAQGFDCTGFVHFVFKKFGIAVSRASSGYENKGIVREIAEAKPGDIMLFTGTNETVRKVGHAGIVLRNEQGVVDFIHSSSSEKHCGVTITRYNESGYVKRFLRIIDVLL
;
A
#
# COMPACT_ATOMS: atom_id res chain seq x y z
N MET A 1 52.36 49.60 -11.36
CA MET A 1 51.44 48.76 -12.16
C MET A 1 51.41 47.34 -11.61
N LEU A 2 50.83 47.17 -10.42
CA LEU A 2 50.70 45.82 -9.79
C LEU A 2 49.54 45.78 -8.78
N ARG A 3 48.35 46.14 -9.23
CA ARG A 3 47.15 46.11 -8.36
C ARG A 3 45.84 45.65 -9.04
N LEU A 4 45.91 44.98 -10.21
CA LEU A 4 44.67 44.64 -10.96
C LEU A 4 44.50 43.15 -11.32
N ILE A 5 45.21 42.23 -10.69
CA ILE A 5 45.13 40.79 -11.04
C ILE A 5 44.54 39.90 -9.91
N ILE A 6 44.22 40.45 -8.74
CA ILE A 6 43.77 39.60 -7.59
C ILE A 6 42.23 39.55 -7.46
N VAL A 7 41.44 40.30 -8.23
CA VAL A 7 39.97 40.37 -8.07
C VAL A 7 39.22 39.32 -8.89
N CYS A 8 39.81 38.65 -9.87
CA CYS A 8 39.10 37.73 -10.75
C CYS A 8 39.12 36.24 -10.32
N ILE A 9 39.78 35.87 -9.24
CA ILE A 9 39.88 34.45 -8.83
C ILE A 9 38.87 34.06 -7.73
N LEU A 10 38.18 35.00 -7.11
CA LEU A 10 37.24 34.72 -6.00
C LEU A 10 35.78 34.57 -6.42
N LEU A 11 35.43 34.66 -7.70
CA LEU A 11 34.03 34.60 -8.16
C LEU A 11 33.61 33.25 -8.75
N ASN A 12 34.48 32.24 -8.80
CA ASN A 12 34.16 30.93 -9.38
C ASN A 12 34.03 29.77 -8.37
N PHE A 13 34.01 30.04 -7.05
CA PHE A 13 33.96 28.97 -6.04
C PHE A 13 32.60 28.80 -5.37
N SER A 14 31.58 29.59 -5.75
CA SER A 14 30.25 29.54 -5.12
C SER A 14 29.17 28.85 -5.96
N ALA A 15 29.51 28.30 -7.12
CA ALA A 15 28.52 27.63 -7.99
C ALA A 15 28.54 26.10 -7.90
N PHE A 16 29.31 25.52 -6.99
CA PHE A 16 29.45 24.05 -6.92
C PHE A 16 29.11 23.49 -5.52
N CYS A 17 27.93 23.72 -5.01
CA CYS A 17 27.33 22.86 -3.99
C CYS A 17 25.90 23.30 -3.63
N GLN A 18 24.96 23.15 -4.53
CA GLN A 18 23.55 23.05 -4.18
C GLN A 18 22.92 21.99 -5.06
N LYS A 19 23.40 20.75 -4.93
CA LYS A 19 22.56 19.61 -5.20
C LYS A 19 21.61 19.54 -3.99
N GLU A 20 20.48 20.21 -4.09
CA GLU A 20 19.39 20.04 -3.14
C GLU A 20 19.07 18.54 -3.12
N TYR A 21 19.46 17.88 -2.03
CA TYR A 21 18.84 16.62 -1.65
C TYR A 21 17.39 16.99 -1.31
N SER A 22 16.53 16.98 -2.32
CA SER A 22 15.10 16.87 -2.09
C SER A 22 14.93 15.60 -1.27
N LEU A 23 14.78 15.75 0.03
CA LEU A 23 14.23 14.72 0.90
C LEU A 23 12.83 14.49 0.34
N ALA A 24 12.68 13.50 -0.52
CA ALA A 24 11.38 13.09 -1.01
C ALA A 24 10.54 12.82 0.25
N SER A 25 9.60 13.71 0.53
CA SER A 25 8.70 13.53 1.65
C SER A 25 7.92 12.25 1.37
N PHE A 26 8.20 11.20 2.11
CA PHE A 26 7.44 9.96 2.02
C PHE A 26 5.97 10.29 2.22
N SER A 27 5.15 10.04 1.21
CA SER A 27 3.72 10.23 1.33
C SER A 27 3.16 9.25 2.38
N VAL A 28 2.01 9.55 2.95
CA VAL A 28 1.33 8.60 3.85
C VAL A 28 1.08 7.26 3.15
N ARG A 29 0.86 7.27 1.82
CA ARG A 29 0.68 6.08 0.99
C ARG A 29 1.94 5.22 0.96
N ASP A 30 3.11 5.82 0.72
CA ASP A 30 4.40 5.12 0.72
C ASP A 30 4.70 4.53 2.10
N SER A 31 4.38 5.28 3.16
CA SER A 31 4.55 4.82 4.55
C SER A 31 3.67 3.62 4.86
N ILE A 32 2.41 3.60 4.41
CA ILE A 32 1.49 2.47 4.56
C ILE A 32 2.02 1.24 3.84
N VAL A 33 2.43 1.37 2.58
CA VAL A 33 2.98 0.28 1.77
C VAL A 33 4.26 -0.28 2.39
N HIS A 34 5.18 0.59 2.80
CA HIS A 34 6.42 0.19 3.46
C HIS A 34 6.14 -0.57 4.76
N TYR A 35 5.27 -0.02 5.61
CA TYR A 35 4.90 -0.65 6.88
C TYR A 35 4.20 -2.00 6.68
N ALA A 36 3.27 -2.09 5.73
CA ALA A 36 2.59 -3.34 5.38
C ALA A 36 3.58 -4.42 4.93
N SER A 37 4.57 -4.04 4.10
CA SER A 37 5.60 -4.96 3.57
C SER A 37 6.48 -5.57 4.65
N GLY A 38 6.64 -4.90 5.80
CA GLY A 38 7.38 -5.42 6.95
C GLY A 38 6.74 -6.66 7.63
N PHE A 39 5.51 -7.01 7.26
CA PHE A 39 4.79 -8.16 7.82
C PHE A 39 4.72 -9.37 6.89
N ILE A 40 5.39 -9.34 5.73
CA ILE A 40 5.43 -10.49 4.81
C ILE A 40 5.92 -11.73 5.56
N GLY A 41 5.18 -12.84 5.41
CA GLY A 41 5.47 -14.11 6.08
C GLY A 41 4.83 -14.27 7.47
N VAL A 42 4.23 -13.23 8.06
CA VAL A 42 3.45 -13.37 9.29
C VAL A 42 2.26 -14.31 9.03
N PRO A 43 2.05 -15.35 9.89
CA PRO A 43 1.06 -16.38 9.63
C PRO A 43 -0.38 -15.87 9.61
N TYR A 44 -1.23 -16.57 8.85
CA TYR A 44 -2.68 -16.35 8.91
C TYR A 44 -3.23 -16.97 10.19
N ILE A 45 -3.96 -16.17 10.96
CA ILE A 45 -4.73 -16.63 12.12
C ILE A 45 -6.15 -16.07 12.00
N TRP A 46 -7.14 -16.94 11.98
CA TRP A 46 -8.54 -16.53 11.97
C TRP A 46 -8.85 -15.62 13.17
N GLY A 47 -9.44 -14.45 12.91
CA GLY A 47 -9.68 -13.43 13.94
C GLY A 47 -8.42 -12.67 14.39
N GLY A 48 -7.25 -12.97 13.85
CA GLY A 48 -5.98 -12.33 14.20
C GLY A 48 -5.90 -10.88 13.72
N ALA A 49 -5.33 -9.99 14.57
CA ALA A 49 -5.14 -8.58 14.26
C ALA A 49 -3.87 -8.03 14.94
N SER A 50 -2.82 -8.84 15.02
CA SER A 50 -1.55 -8.47 15.66
C SER A 50 -0.37 -9.08 14.89
N ALA A 51 0.86 -8.63 15.18
CA ALA A 51 2.08 -9.13 14.55
C ALA A 51 2.35 -10.64 14.80
N GLN A 52 1.62 -11.29 15.72
CA GLN A 52 1.67 -12.73 15.92
C GLN A 52 0.86 -13.50 14.88
N GLY A 53 -0.09 -12.85 14.21
CA GLY A 53 -0.89 -13.42 13.14
C GLY A 53 -2.07 -12.54 12.77
N PHE A 54 -2.45 -12.60 11.51
CA PHE A 54 -3.51 -11.79 10.94
C PHE A 54 -4.53 -12.63 10.18
N ASP A 55 -5.82 -12.28 10.27
CA ASP A 55 -6.73 -12.54 9.17
C ASP A 55 -6.69 -11.39 8.13
N CYS A 56 -7.41 -11.49 7.03
CA CYS A 56 -7.34 -10.53 5.93
C CYS A 56 -7.71 -9.10 6.34
N THR A 57 -8.83 -8.90 7.04
CA THR A 57 -9.29 -7.59 7.50
C THR A 57 -8.55 -7.11 8.74
N GLY A 58 -8.05 -8.03 9.58
CA GLY A 58 -7.18 -7.72 10.71
C GLY A 58 -5.86 -7.15 10.29
N PHE A 59 -5.27 -7.66 9.20
CA PHE A 59 -4.05 -7.11 8.61
C PHE A 59 -4.28 -5.68 8.12
N VAL A 60 -5.31 -5.46 7.31
CA VAL A 60 -5.65 -4.12 6.81
C VAL A 60 -5.91 -3.16 7.97
N HIS A 61 -6.75 -3.56 8.95
CA HIS A 61 -7.04 -2.74 10.12
C HIS A 61 -5.77 -2.38 10.91
N PHE A 62 -4.90 -3.35 11.15
CA PHE A 62 -3.66 -3.16 11.92
C PHE A 62 -2.73 -2.15 11.22
N VAL A 63 -2.54 -2.28 9.90
CA VAL A 63 -1.69 -1.39 9.11
C VAL A 63 -2.22 0.04 9.15
N PHE A 64 -3.50 0.24 8.83
CA PHE A 64 -4.09 1.59 8.77
C PHE A 64 -4.19 2.26 10.14
N LYS A 65 -4.45 1.50 11.20
CA LYS A 65 -4.46 2.00 12.58
C LYS A 65 -3.13 2.61 12.99
N LYS A 66 -1.99 2.11 12.49
CA LYS A 66 -0.66 2.68 12.74
C LYS A 66 -0.56 4.15 12.33
N PHE A 67 -1.33 4.54 11.30
CA PHE A 67 -1.34 5.91 10.76
C PHE A 67 -2.56 6.73 11.20
N GLY A 68 -3.31 6.24 12.19
CA GLY A 68 -4.51 6.93 12.69
C GLY A 68 -5.71 6.88 11.75
N ILE A 69 -5.67 6.03 10.71
CA ILE A 69 -6.74 5.91 9.72
C ILE A 69 -7.71 4.82 10.14
N ALA A 70 -8.98 5.21 10.35
CA ALA A 70 -10.02 4.30 10.82
C ALA A 70 -10.59 3.46 9.67
N VAL A 71 -10.24 2.17 9.62
CA VAL A 71 -10.84 1.19 8.73
C VAL A 71 -11.53 0.09 9.54
N SER A 72 -12.50 -0.59 8.93
CA SER A 72 -13.25 -1.64 9.63
C SER A 72 -12.38 -2.85 9.96
N ARG A 73 -12.61 -3.44 11.15
CA ARG A 73 -12.06 -4.75 11.51
C ARG A 73 -12.83 -5.89 10.83
N ALA A 74 -14.09 -5.70 10.51
CA ALA A 74 -14.96 -6.69 9.88
C ALA A 74 -15.17 -6.40 8.38
N SER A 75 -15.25 -7.45 7.57
CA SER A 75 -15.45 -7.34 6.12
C SER A 75 -16.74 -6.59 5.75
N SER A 76 -17.82 -6.79 6.49
CA SER A 76 -19.08 -6.07 6.27
C SER A 76 -18.99 -4.55 6.44
N GLY A 77 -18.02 -4.05 7.20
CA GLY A 77 -17.83 -2.61 7.43
C GLY A 77 -17.19 -1.87 6.26
N TYR A 78 -16.83 -2.56 5.16
CA TYR A 78 -16.26 -1.94 3.96
C TYR A 78 -17.30 -1.60 2.88
N GLU A 79 -18.56 -1.98 3.04
CA GLU A 79 -19.57 -1.88 1.96
C GLU A 79 -19.78 -0.46 1.45
N ASN A 80 -19.75 0.55 2.34
CA ASN A 80 -20.00 1.95 2.00
C ASN A 80 -18.86 2.87 2.48
N LYS A 81 -17.61 2.40 2.39
CA LYS A 81 -16.44 3.16 2.84
C LYS A 81 -15.56 3.59 1.66
N GLY A 82 -14.95 4.77 1.83
CA GLY A 82 -13.97 5.32 0.89
C GLY A 82 -14.56 5.77 -0.45
N ILE A 83 -13.70 6.29 -1.29
CA ILE A 83 -14.02 6.61 -2.69
C ILE A 83 -13.68 5.41 -3.55
N VAL A 84 -14.65 4.94 -4.35
CA VAL A 84 -14.43 3.85 -5.30
C VAL A 84 -13.52 4.31 -6.42
N ARG A 85 -12.53 3.46 -6.78
CA ARG A 85 -11.62 3.70 -7.89
C ARG A 85 -11.70 2.56 -8.90
N GLU A 86 -11.46 2.91 -10.15
CA GLU A 86 -11.21 1.93 -11.20
C GLU A 86 -9.83 1.28 -11.00
N ILE A 87 -9.66 0.06 -11.53
CA ILE A 87 -8.39 -0.69 -11.41
C ILE A 87 -7.22 0.11 -11.99
N ALA A 88 -7.41 0.77 -13.14
CA ALA A 88 -6.38 1.58 -13.78
C ALA A 88 -5.95 2.79 -12.95
N GLU A 89 -6.83 3.28 -12.05
CA GLU A 89 -6.60 4.44 -11.19
C GLU A 89 -6.16 4.07 -9.78
N ALA A 90 -6.06 2.78 -9.47
CA ALA A 90 -5.64 2.30 -8.15
C ALA A 90 -4.26 2.86 -7.78
N LYS A 91 -4.15 3.35 -6.54
CA LYS A 91 -2.93 3.95 -6.00
C LYS A 91 -2.38 3.09 -4.86
N PRO A 92 -1.06 3.12 -4.62
CA PRO A 92 -0.49 2.52 -3.41
C PRO A 92 -1.25 2.96 -2.16
N GLY A 93 -1.56 2.01 -1.27
CA GLY A 93 -2.34 2.27 -0.06
C GLY A 93 -3.87 2.23 -0.23
N ASP A 94 -4.40 2.09 -1.46
CA ASP A 94 -5.82 1.81 -1.64
C ASP A 94 -6.15 0.39 -1.15
N ILE A 95 -7.41 0.14 -0.78
CA ILE A 95 -7.86 -1.17 -0.30
C ILE A 95 -8.60 -1.89 -1.43
N MET A 96 -8.11 -3.07 -1.81
CA MET A 96 -8.80 -3.98 -2.72
C MET A 96 -9.74 -4.87 -1.94
N LEU A 97 -10.98 -4.98 -2.40
CA LEU A 97 -12.04 -5.77 -1.79
C LEU A 97 -12.47 -6.91 -2.71
N PHE A 98 -12.64 -8.08 -2.12
CA PHE A 98 -12.98 -9.30 -2.82
C PHE A 98 -14.10 -10.06 -2.11
N THR A 99 -14.75 -10.96 -2.80
CA THR A 99 -15.64 -11.95 -2.17
C THR A 99 -14.85 -12.86 -1.24
N GLY A 100 -15.53 -13.62 -0.40
CA GLY A 100 -14.95 -14.76 0.29
C GLY A 100 -14.49 -15.85 -0.69
N THR A 101 -14.27 -17.07 -0.20
CA THR A 101 -13.87 -18.20 -1.05
C THR A 101 -14.94 -18.58 -2.08
N ASN A 102 -16.20 -18.34 -1.78
CA ASN A 102 -17.30 -18.50 -2.74
C ASN A 102 -17.48 -17.20 -3.55
N GLU A 103 -17.06 -17.24 -4.82
CA GLU A 103 -17.12 -16.08 -5.73
C GLU A 103 -18.54 -15.69 -6.15
N THR A 104 -19.52 -16.58 -6.00
CA THR A 104 -20.93 -16.30 -6.32
C THR A 104 -21.63 -15.45 -5.26
N VAL A 105 -21.10 -15.44 -4.03
CA VAL A 105 -21.60 -14.60 -2.94
C VAL A 105 -20.94 -13.23 -3.05
N ARG A 106 -21.61 -12.29 -3.73
CA ARG A 106 -21.08 -10.94 -4.04
C ARG A 106 -21.07 -10.00 -2.85
N LYS A 107 -20.52 -10.44 -1.71
CA LYS A 107 -20.29 -9.67 -0.48
C LYS A 107 -18.82 -9.64 -0.13
N VAL A 108 -18.36 -8.56 0.51
CA VAL A 108 -16.97 -8.45 0.96
C VAL A 108 -16.66 -9.55 1.96
N GLY A 109 -15.70 -10.38 1.61
CA GLY A 109 -15.21 -11.48 2.45
C GLY A 109 -13.68 -11.55 2.52
N HIS A 110 -12.97 -10.69 1.75
CA HIS A 110 -11.52 -10.59 1.77
C HIS A 110 -11.06 -9.18 1.40
N ALA A 111 -9.93 -8.76 1.95
CA ALA A 111 -9.34 -7.46 1.69
C ALA A 111 -7.80 -7.53 1.60
N GLY A 112 -7.22 -6.62 0.82
CA GLY A 112 -5.78 -6.41 0.71
C GLY A 112 -5.47 -4.95 0.44
N ILE A 113 -4.20 -4.59 0.48
CA ILE A 113 -3.69 -3.22 0.27
C ILE A 113 -2.94 -3.18 -1.04
N VAL A 114 -3.24 -2.24 -1.93
CA VAL A 114 -2.50 -2.01 -3.18
C VAL A 114 -1.06 -1.63 -2.84
N LEU A 115 -0.09 -2.33 -3.39
CA LEU A 115 1.33 -2.00 -3.29
C LEU A 115 1.78 -1.12 -4.45
N ARG A 116 1.39 -1.49 -5.67
CA ARG A 116 1.72 -0.77 -6.90
C ARG A 116 0.68 -1.04 -7.98
N ASN A 117 0.62 -0.14 -8.93
CA ASN A 117 -0.16 -0.26 -10.15
C ASN A 117 0.67 0.25 -11.32
N GLU A 118 0.98 -0.61 -12.25
CA GLU A 118 1.70 -0.30 -13.48
C GLU A 118 0.76 -0.52 -14.66
N GLN A 119 0.09 0.54 -15.09
CA GLN A 119 -0.83 0.51 -16.26
C GLN A 119 -1.95 -0.55 -16.12
N GLY A 120 -2.51 -0.71 -14.92
CA GLY A 120 -3.57 -1.68 -14.65
C GLY A 120 -3.06 -3.06 -14.20
N VAL A 121 -1.75 -3.29 -14.18
CA VAL A 121 -1.14 -4.47 -13.55
C VAL A 121 -0.92 -4.16 -12.07
N VAL A 122 -1.73 -4.76 -11.21
CA VAL A 122 -1.80 -4.43 -9.79
C VAL A 122 -1.18 -5.54 -8.94
N ASP A 123 -0.21 -5.19 -8.10
CA ASP A 123 0.25 -6.04 -7.00
C ASP A 123 -0.39 -5.54 -5.69
N PHE A 124 -0.89 -6.47 -4.88
CA PHE A 124 -1.45 -6.15 -3.58
C PHE A 124 -0.92 -7.09 -2.49
N ILE A 125 -0.86 -6.59 -1.26
CA ILE A 125 -0.46 -7.35 -0.07
C ILE A 125 -1.68 -7.66 0.79
N HIS A 126 -1.77 -8.89 1.27
CA HIS A 126 -2.89 -9.35 2.08
C HIS A 126 -2.49 -10.53 2.97
N SER A 127 -3.26 -10.81 4.01
CA SER A 127 -3.12 -12.06 4.76
C SER A 127 -4.00 -13.13 4.11
N SER A 128 -3.36 -14.15 3.56
CA SER A 128 -3.99 -15.25 2.82
C SER A 128 -4.21 -16.46 3.70
N SER A 129 -5.41 -17.05 3.62
CA SER A 129 -5.75 -18.35 4.25
C SER A 129 -5.53 -19.55 3.33
N SER A 130 -4.93 -19.34 2.12
CA SER A 130 -4.71 -20.45 1.19
C SER A 130 -3.57 -21.36 1.67
N GLU A 131 -3.68 -22.67 1.46
CA GLU A 131 -2.64 -23.63 1.83
C GLU A 131 -1.27 -23.30 1.20
N LYS A 132 -1.28 -22.81 -0.05
CA LYS A 132 -0.06 -22.48 -0.79
C LYS A 132 0.66 -21.23 -0.21
N HIS A 133 -0.08 -20.27 0.35
CA HIS A 133 0.45 -19.00 0.84
C HIS A 133 -0.28 -18.59 2.12
N CYS A 134 -0.13 -19.40 3.18
CA CYS A 134 -0.80 -19.16 4.46
C CYS A 134 -0.09 -18.08 5.27
N GLY A 135 -0.56 -16.84 5.15
CA GLY A 135 0.02 -15.67 5.83
C GLY A 135 0.03 -14.42 4.97
N VAL A 136 0.76 -13.42 5.45
CA VAL A 136 0.92 -12.15 4.71
C VAL A 136 1.80 -12.37 3.49
N THR A 137 1.25 -12.09 2.32
CA THR A 137 1.90 -12.34 1.02
C THR A 137 1.53 -11.26 0.01
N ILE A 138 2.34 -11.16 -1.05
CA ILE A 138 2.05 -10.31 -2.21
C ILE A 138 1.45 -11.18 -3.31
N THR A 139 0.40 -10.68 -3.94
CA THR A 139 -0.26 -11.35 -5.06
C THR A 139 -0.40 -10.37 -6.22
N ARG A 140 -0.05 -10.82 -7.44
CA ARG A 140 -0.38 -10.10 -8.66
C ARG A 140 -1.85 -10.37 -9.01
N TYR A 141 -2.65 -9.32 -8.91
CA TYR A 141 -4.09 -9.41 -9.12
C TYR A 141 -4.43 -10.04 -10.49
N ASN A 142 -3.85 -9.49 -11.56
CA ASN A 142 -4.18 -9.83 -12.94
C ASN A 142 -3.90 -11.29 -13.33
N GLU A 143 -2.99 -11.96 -12.61
CA GLU A 143 -2.55 -13.34 -12.88
C GLU A 143 -3.09 -14.33 -11.84
N SER A 144 -4.02 -13.91 -11.00
CA SER A 144 -4.51 -14.70 -9.87
C SER A 144 -6.00 -15.03 -9.97
N GLY A 145 -6.44 -15.99 -9.16
CA GLY A 145 -7.86 -16.30 -8.97
C GLY A 145 -8.68 -15.14 -8.35
N TYR A 146 -8.01 -14.10 -7.86
CA TYR A 146 -8.67 -12.93 -7.30
C TYR A 146 -9.42 -12.11 -8.34
N VAL A 147 -9.09 -12.20 -9.64
CA VAL A 147 -9.84 -11.56 -10.73
C VAL A 147 -11.32 -11.92 -10.66
N LYS A 148 -11.66 -13.20 -10.49
CA LYS A 148 -13.06 -13.68 -10.39
C LYS A 148 -13.76 -13.21 -9.12
N ARG A 149 -13.00 -12.98 -8.06
CA ARG A 149 -13.49 -12.61 -6.74
C ARG A 149 -13.54 -11.09 -6.53
N PHE A 150 -13.03 -10.31 -7.46
CA PHE A 150 -12.95 -8.86 -7.35
C PHE A 150 -14.32 -8.20 -7.18
N LEU A 151 -14.40 -7.25 -6.27
CA LEU A 151 -15.59 -6.43 -6.03
C LEU A 151 -15.32 -4.96 -6.39
N ARG A 152 -14.32 -4.34 -5.78
CA ARG A 152 -13.94 -2.94 -6.00
C ARG A 152 -12.64 -2.57 -5.30
N ILE A 153 -12.12 -1.42 -5.64
CA ILE A 153 -11.04 -0.73 -4.91
C ILE A 153 -11.64 0.49 -4.22
N ILE A 154 -11.19 0.78 -3.01
CA ILE A 154 -11.57 1.98 -2.26
C ILE A 154 -10.35 2.76 -1.79
N ASP A 155 -10.41 4.08 -1.94
CA ASP A 155 -9.49 5.04 -1.33
C ASP A 155 -10.08 5.54 -0.01
N VAL A 156 -9.34 5.37 1.08
CA VAL A 156 -9.70 5.83 2.43
C VAL A 156 -8.75 6.90 2.96
N LEU A 157 -7.87 7.43 2.11
CA LEU A 157 -6.77 8.35 2.45
C LEU A 157 -7.07 9.80 2.03
N LEU A 158 -8.27 10.24 2.19
CA LEU A 158 -8.73 11.59 1.85
C LEU A 158 -8.45 12.58 2.98
#